data_76ca899ec8c6da1dd893761333d6de20
#
_entry.id   76ca899ec8c6da1dd893761333d6de20
#
_cell.length_a   1.000
_cell.length_b   1.000
_cell.length_c   1.000
_cell.angle_alpha   90.00
_cell.angle_beta   90.00
_cell.angle_gamma   90.00
#
_symmetry.space_group_name_H-M   'P 1'
#
loop_
_entity.id
_entity.type
_entity.pdbx_description
1 polymer ?
#
loop_
_entity_poly.entity_id
_entity_poly.type
_entity_poly.pdbx_seq_one_letter_code
_entity_poly.pdbx_strand_id
1 'polypeptide(L)'
;MWCSGWRLAAAVSNAGGLGLLGAGSMHPETLREHIRKCREATHHAFGVNIPLMYPQIEEIMQIVADEGVKIVFTSAGSPKKWTGWLHERGITVVHVVSSSRFAVKAEEAGVDAIVAEGFEAGGHNGREETTTLCLIPAVRAVTTLPLIAAGGIATGEAMLAARVLGAEGVQIGTRFALTAESSANEVFKDYCLHLEEGDTRLLLKKLAPVRLVRNNFRSAVEAAEAVGASEEELRILLGRGRAKRGIFEGDLEEGELEIGQVSALLHGKGVQSVASVCLLYTSDAADDRISVDL
;
A
#
# COMPACT_ATOMS: atom_id res chain seq x y z
N MET A 1 2.92 -2.52 -5.73
CA MET A 1 2.12 -3.05 -6.83
C MET A 1 2.46 -4.51 -7.13
N TRP A 2 3.67 -4.88 -7.43
CA TRP A 2 4.07 -6.25 -7.82
C TRP A 2 4.11 -7.29 -6.68
N CYS A 3 3.61 -6.97 -5.50
CA CYS A 3 3.66 -7.83 -4.30
C CYS A 3 2.32 -8.50 -3.99
N SER A 4 1.19 -7.81 -4.24
CA SER A 4 -0.13 -8.21 -3.71
C SER A 4 -0.97 -8.96 -4.76
N GLY A 5 -0.59 -10.21 -5.00
CA GLY A 5 -1.34 -11.16 -5.80
C GLY A 5 -2.34 -11.98 -4.96
N TRP A 6 -3.04 -12.92 -5.62
CA TRP A 6 -4.09 -13.72 -4.98
C TRP A 6 -3.59 -14.56 -3.78
N ARG A 7 -2.35 -15.07 -3.83
CA ARG A 7 -1.78 -15.87 -2.72
C ARG A 7 -1.68 -15.05 -1.44
N LEU A 8 -1.09 -13.84 -1.55
CA LEU A 8 -0.98 -12.94 -0.42
C LEU A 8 -2.36 -12.51 0.10
N ALA A 9 -3.25 -12.08 -0.79
CA ALA A 9 -4.59 -11.63 -0.40
C ALA A 9 -5.37 -12.75 0.29
N ALA A 10 -5.41 -13.96 -0.27
CA ALA A 10 -6.08 -15.10 0.34
C ALA A 10 -5.47 -15.50 1.69
N ALA A 11 -4.13 -15.51 1.80
CA ALA A 11 -3.45 -15.86 3.04
C ALA A 11 -3.77 -14.87 4.17
N VAL A 12 -3.80 -13.56 3.87
CA VAL A 12 -4.18 -12.52 4.84
C VAL A 12 -5.63 -12.71 5.29
N SER A 13 -6.55 -12.96 4.34
CA SER A 13 -7.96 -13.19 4.67
C SER A 13 -8.15 -14.45 5.52
N ASN A 14 -7.45 -15.53 5.21
CA ASN A 14 -7.48 -16.79 5.99
C ASN A 14 -6.87 -16.63 7.39
N ALA A 15 -5.99 -15.66 7.58
CA ALA A 15 -5.39 -15.34 8.88
C ALA A 15 -6.20 -14.29 9.70
N GLY A 16 -7.42 -13.95 9.27
CA GLY A 16 -8.34 -13.05 9.99
C GLY A 16 -8.21 -11.57 9.64
N GLY A 17 -7.36 -11.21 8.69
CA GLY A 17 -7.28 -9.85 8.14
C GLY A 17 -8.19 -9.64 6.93
N LEU A 18 -8.08 -8.49 6.29
CA LEU A 18 -8.68 -8.21 4.99
C LEU A 18 -7.57 -8.19 3.92
N GLY A 19 -7.46 -9.25 3.15
CA GLY A 19 -6.50 -9.31 2.06
C GLY A 19 -6.89 -8.39 0.90
N LEU A 20 -5.91 -7.71 0.29
CA LEU A 20 -6.14 -6.80 -0.83
C LEU A 20 -5.37 -7.26 -2.07
N LEU A 21 -6.06 -7.38 -3.20
CA LEU A 21 -5.44 -7.52 -4.52
C LEU A 21 -4.99 -6.15 -5.04
N GLY A 22 -3.74 -6.04 -5.50
CA GLY A 22 -3.21 -4.78 -6.05
C GLY A 22 -3.41 -4.67 -7.56
N ALA A 23 -4.52 -4.09 -8.02
CA ALA A 23 -4.85 -4.00 -9.45
C ALA A 23 -3.91 -3.10 -10.27
N GLY A 24 -3.20 -2.16 -9.64
CA GLY A 24 -2.34 -1.19 -10.32
C GLY A 24 -1.14 -1.75 -11.11
N SER A 25 -0.89 -3.05 -11.04
CA SER A 25 0.16 -3.74 -11.82
C SER A 25 -0.39 -4.85 -12.71
N MET A 26 -1.71 -5.01 -12.75
CA MET A 26 -2.37 -6.10 -13.47
C MET A 26 -3.09 -5.56 -14.71
N HIS A 27 -2.92 -6.25 -15.83
CA HIS A 27 -3.85 -6.08 -16.97
C HIS A 27 -5.25 -6.58 -16.57
N PRO A 28 -6.32 -6.10 -17.20
CA PRO A 28 -7.70 -6.44 -16.86
C PRO A 28 -7.93 -7.95 -16.67
N GLU A 29 -7.58 -8.76 -17.66
CA GLU A 29 -7.77 -10.21 -17.56
C GLU A 29 -6.89 -10.89 -16.48
N THR A 30 -5.71 -10.36 -16.20
CA THR A 30 -4.88 -10.83 -15.09
C THR A 30 -5.58 -10.53 -13.75
N LEU A 31 -6.19 -9.37 -13.60
CA LEU A 31 -6.98 -9.06 -12.40
C LEU A 31 -8.16 -10.02 -12.26
N ARG A 32 -8.90 -10.29 -13.33
CA ARG A 32 -10.00 -11.27 -13.35
C ARG A 32 -9.54 -12.64 -12.85
N GLU A 33 -8.42 -13.12 -13.38
CA GLU A 33 -7.82 -14.38 -12.96
C GLU A 33 -7.46 -14.37 -11.46
N HIS A 34 -6.83 -13.29 -10.98
CA HIS A 34 -6.44 -13.15 -9.59
C HIS A 34 -7.65 -13.09 -8.64
N ILE A 35 -8.74 -12.42 -9.02
CA ILE A 35 -9.99 -12.41 -8.24
C ILE A 35 -10.56 -13.82 -8.11
N ARG A 36 -10.63 -14.57 -9.21
CA ARG A 36 -11.15 -15.95 -9.22
C ARG A 36 -10.30 -16.87 -8.36
N LYS A 37 -8.98 -16.86 -8.54
CA LYS A 37 -8.05 -17.66 -7.72
C LYS A 37 -8.09 -17.28 -6.24
N CYS A 38 -8.26 -16.00 -5.91
CA CYS A 38 -8.41 -15.56 -4.53
C CYS A 38 -9.69 -16.15 -3.92
N ARG A 39 -10.80 -16.12 -4.65
CA ARG A 39 -12.09 -16.69 -4.23
C ARG A 39 -12.04 -18.21 -4.03
N GLU A 40 -11.27 -18.90 -4.85
CA GLU A 40 -11.03 -20.35 -4.70
C GLU A 40 -10.17 -20.67 -3.46
N ALA A 41 -9.24 -19.78 -3.12
CA ALA A 41 -8.26 -19.98 -2.04
C ALA A 41 -8.75 -19.51 -0.66
N THR A 42 -9.84 -18.72 -0.59
CA THR A 42 -10.41 -18.24 0.68
C THR A 42 -11.93 -18.11 0.59
N HIS A 43 -12.61 -18.44 1.70
CA HIS A 43 -14.03 -18.17 1.91
C HIS A 43 -14.28 -16.85 2.68
N HIS A 44 -13.24 -16.18 3.13
CA HIS A 44 -13.30 -14.91 3.82
C HIS A 44 -13.34 -13.73 2.85
N ALA A 45 -13.75 -12.56 3.34
CA ALA A 45 -13.76 -11.34 2.55
C ALA A 45 -12.34 -10.95 2.12
N PHE A 46 -12.23 -10.45 0.90
CA PHE A 46 -11.05 -9.77 0.37
C PHE A 46 -11.47 -8.55 -0.44
N GLY A 47 -10.57 -7.61 -0.65
CA GLY A 47 -10.82 -6.43 -1.44
C GLY A 47 -9.86 -6.29 -2.62
N VAL A 48 -10.11 -5.28 -3.46
CA VAL A 48 -9.24 -4.91 -4.58
C VAL A 48 -8.86 -3.45 -4.47
N ASN A 49 -7.56 -3.14 -4.49
CA ASN A 49 -7.08 -1.76 -4.55
C ASN A 49 -6.86 -1.33 -6.01
N ILE A 50 -7.48 -0.23 -6.39
CA ILE A 50 -7.53 0.29 -7.75
C ILE A 50 -7.00 1.73 -7.77
N PRO A 51 -5.81 1.98 -8.34
CA PRO A 51 -5.36 3.33 -8.63
C PRO A 51 -6.22 3.96 -9.73
N LEU A 52 -6.90 5.07 -9.43
CA LEU A 52 -7.89 5.68 -10.33
C LEU A 52 -7.29 6.35 -11.57
N MET A 53 -5.98 6.56 -11.59
CA MET A 53 -5.27 7.08 -12.77
C MET A 53 -4.83 6.00 -13.75
N TYR A 54 -5.24 4.75 -13.53
CA TYR A 54 -4.89 3.64 -14.42
C TYR A 54 -5.54 3.79 -15.80
N PRO A 55 -4.82 3.57 -16.93
CA PRO A 55 -5.35 3.84 -18.29
C PRO A 55 -6.60 3.06 -18.64
N GLN A 56 -6.76 1.83 -18.12
CA GLN A 56 -7.89 0.93 -18.40
C GLN A 56 -8.89 0.91 -17.22
N ILE A 57 -9.09 2.03 -16.53
CA ILE A 57 -9.88 2.11 -15.31
C ILE A 57 -11.33 1.63 -15.50
N GLU A 58 -11.97 1.97 -16.61
CA GLU A 58 -13.34 1.55 -16.90
C GLU A 58 -13.47 0.02 -16.99
N GLU A 59 -12.54 -0.61 -17.67
CA GLU A 59 -12.49 -2.08 -17.80
C GLU A 59 -12.19 -2.76 -16.46
N ILE A 60 -11.25 -2.22 -15.70
CA ILE A 60 -10.93 -2.70 -14.33
C ILE A 60 -12.16 -2.62 -13.41
N MET A 61 -12.87 -1.50 -13.42
CA MET A 61 -14.09 -1.33 -12.61
C MET A 61 -15.19 -2.31 -13.03
N GLN A 62 -15.38 -2.52 -14.35
CA GLN A 62 -16.35 -3.48 -14.82
C GLN A 62 -16.02 -4.92 -14.41
N ILE A 63 -14.75 -5.32 -14.49
CA ILE A 63 -14.28 -6.65 -14.03
C ILE A 63 -14.56 -6.85 -12.54
N VAL A 64 -14.28 -5.85 -11.72
CA VAL A 64 -14.52 -5.92 -10.28
C VAL A 64 -16.01 -6.12 -9.97
N ALA A 65 -16.88 -5.43 -10.71
CA ALA A 65 -18.33 -5.59 -10.58
C ALA A 65 -18.82 -6.96 -11.08
N ASP A 66 -18.39 -7.39 -12.27
CA ASP A 66 -18.76 -8.66 -12.89
C ASP A 66 -18.33 -9.86 -12.04
N GLU A 67 -17.14 -9.78 -11.45
CA GLU A 67 -16.63 -10.81 -10.54
C GLU A 67 -17.22 -10.70 -9.12
N GLY A 68 -18.14 -9.77 -8.85
CA GLY A 68 -18.86 -9.67 -7.58
C GLY A 68 -17.97 -9.34 -6.36
N VAL A 69 -16.89 -8.59 -6.56
CA VAL A 69 -16.08 -8.06 -5.47
C VAL A 69 -16.92 -7.16 -4.58
N LYS A 70 -16.75 -7.24 -3.27
CA LYS A 70 -17.61 -6.52 -2.30
C LYS A 70 -16.93 -5.30 -1.69
N ILE A 71 -15.61 -5.22 -1.75
CA ILE A 71 -14.82 -4.15 -1.12
C ILE A 71 -13.78 -3.65 -2.11
N VAL A 72 -13.83 -2.36 -2.41
CA VAL A 72 -12.88 -1.69 -3.31
C VAL A 72 -12.15 -0.59 -2.55
N PHE A 73 -10.82 -0.64 -2.58
CA PHE A 73 -9.96 0.45 -2.17
C PHE A 73 -9.60 1.25 -3.42
N THR A 74 -9.85 2.55 -3.40
CA THR A 74 -9.46 3.47 -4.48
C THR A 74 -8.29 4.34 -4.02
N SER A 75 -7.34 4.61 -4.92
CA SER A 75 -6.16 5.43 -4.64
C SER A 75 -5.77 6.26 -5.88
N ALA A 76 -4.86 7.21 -5.72
CA ALA A 76 -4.25 7.98 -6.81
C ALA A 76 -5.30 8.61 -7.75
N GLY A 77 -6.12 9.50 -7.24
CA GLY A 77 -7.14 10.22 -8.00
C GLY A 77 -8.36 10.59 -7.17
N SER A 78 -9.40 11.15 -7.80
CA SER A 78 -10.65 11.49 -7.10
C SER A 78 -11.64 10.33 -7.14
N PRO A 79 -12.19 9.89 -6.00
CA PRO A 79 -13.17 8.81 -5.97
C PRO A 79 -14.56 9.23 -6.48
N LYS A 80 -14.81 10.53 -6.63
CA LYS A 80 -16.13 11.11 -6.95
C LYS A 80 -16.84 10.46 -8.14
N LYS A 81 -16.10 10.12 -9.22
CA LYS A 81 -16.68 9.47 -10.41
C LYS A 81 -17.18 8.06 -10.12
N TRP A 82 -16.51 7.34 -9.23
CA TRP A 82 -16.70 5.89 -9.10
C TRP A 82 -17.48 5.48 -7.86
N THR A 83 -17.51 6.29 -6.81
CA THR A 83 -18.17 5.93 -5.54
C THR A 83 -19.65 5.58 -5.74
N GLY A 84 -20.43 6.45 -6.35
CA GLY A 84 -21.86 6.18 -6.62
C GLY A 84 -22.07 4.95 -7.51
N TRP A 85 -21.26 4.81 -8.56
CA TRP A 85 -21.32 3.67 -9.46
C TRP A 85 -21.03 2.33 -8.77
N LEU A 86 -20.10 2.30 -7.81
CA LEU A 86 -19.78 1.14 -6.99
C LEU A 86 -20.87 0.85 -5.98
N HIS A 87 -21.43 1.87 -5.33
CA HIS A 87 -22.53 1.75 -4.38
C HIS A 87 -23.81 1.16 -5.02
N GLU A 88 -24.16 1.58 -6.24
CA GLU A 88 -25.27 1.00 -7.00
C GLU A 88 -25.14 -0.52 -7.20
N ARG A 89 -23.93 -1.07 -7.04
CA ARG A 89 -23.60 -2.50 -7.17
C ARG A 89 -23.37 -3.18 -5.83
N GLY A 90 -23.66 -2.49 -4.72
CA GLY A 90 -23.50 -3.02 -3.36
C GLY A 90 -22.02 -3.25 -2.99
N ILE A 91 -21.13 -2.41 -3.49
CA ILE A 91 -19.68 -2.47 -3.24
C ILE A 91 -19.30 -1.38 -2.25
N THR A 92 -18.65 -1.75 -1.16
CA THR A 92 -18.08 -0.84 -0.17
C THR A 92 -16.84 -0.16 -0.75
N VAL A 93 -16.75 1.16 -0.59
CA VAL A 93 -15.68 1.99 -1.15
C VAL A 93 -14.82 2.59 -0.06
N VAL A 94 -13.55 2.24 -0.03
CA VAL A 94 -12.54 2.83 0.84
C VAL A 94 -11.59 3.67 -0.01
N HIS A 95 -11.21 4.87 0.45
CA HIS A 95 -10.31 5.73 -0.33
C HIS A 95 -9.03 6.07 0.43
N VAL A 96 -7.90 5.98 -0.28
CA VAL A 96 -6.56 6.28 0.26
C VAL A 96 -6.24 7.76 0.08
N VAL A 97 -5.86 8.42 1.18
CA VAL A 97 -5.53 9.85 1.21
C VAL A 97 -4.19 10.10 1.90
N SER A 98 -3.51 11.19 1.51
CA SER A 98 -2.24 11.63 2.10
C SER A 98 -2.35 12.92 2.92
N SER A 99 -3.56 13.48 3.07
CA SER A 99 -3.78 14.72 3.83
C SER A 99 -5.23 14.85 4.32
N SER A 100 -5.46 15.65 5.36
CA SER A 100 -6.81 15.99 5.86
C SER A 100 -7.67 16.66 4.79
N ARG A 101 -7.09 17.47 3.91
CA ARG A 101 -7.80 18.06 2.77
C ARG A 101 -8.35 17.02 1.81
N PHE A 102 -7.61 15.95 1.56
CA PHE A 102 -8.08 14.85 0.71
C PHE A 102 -9.09 13.97 1.44
N ALA A 103 -9.01 13.85 2.77
CA ALA A 103 -10.02 13.16 3.56
C ALA A 103 -11.40 13.83 3.45
N VAL A 104 -11.46 15.16 3.59
CA VAL A 104 -12.70 15.91 3.37
C VAL A 104 -13.28 15.67 1.98
N LYS A 105 -12.45 15.72 0.93
CA LYS A 105 -12.91 15.46 -0.45
C LYS A 105 -13.38 14.01 -0.67
N ALA A 106 -12.79 13.05 0.02
CA ALA A 106 -13.20 11.66 -0.06
C ALA A 106 -14.57 11.47 0.63
N GLU A 107 -14.77 12.06 1.80
CA GLU A 107 -16.05 12.07 2.51
C GLU A 107 -17.14 12.76 1.68
N GLU A 108 -16.88 13.95 1.09
CA GLU A 108 -17.77 14.61 0.15
C GLU A 108 -18.12 13.78 -1.09
N ALA A 109 -17.22 12.88 -1.51
CA ALA A 109 -17.47 11.95 -2.60
C ALA A 109 -18.30 10.72 -2.15
N GLY A 110 -18.62 10.60 -0.86
CA GLY A 110 -19.49 9.58 -0.29
C GLY A 110 -18.81 8.22 -0.05
N VAL A 111 -17.48 8.17 0.15
CA VAL A 111 -16.80 6.90 0.47
C VAL A 111 -17.21 6.39 1.85
N ASP A 112 -17.11 5.08 2.06
CA ASP A 112 -17.54 4.41 3.31
C ASP A 112 -16.45 4.43 4.39
N ALA A 113 -15.18 4.52 4.00
CA ALA A 113 -14.04 4.58 4.91
C ALA A 113 -12.82 5.25 4.25
N ILE A 114 -11.88 5.69 5.07
CA ILE A 114 -10.66 6.39 4.63
C ILE A 114 -9.43 5.63 5.11
N VAL A 115 -8.45 5.45 4.22
CA VAL A 115 -7.08 5.09 4.59
C VAL A 115 -6.23 6.36 4.56
N ALA A 116 -5.66 6.75 5.70
CA ALA A 116 -4.68 7.82 5.76
C ALA A 116 -3.28 7.23 5.71
N GLU A 117 -2.58 7.47 4.59
CA GLU A 117 -1.26 6.91 4.32
C GLU A 117 -0.15 7.93 4.55
N GLY A 118 0.65 7.69 5.59
CA GLY A 118 1.82 8.49 5.92
C GLY A 118 2.99 8.26 4.98
N PHE A 119 3.88 9.25 4.96
CA PHE A 119 5.00 9.30 4.02
C PHE A 119 6.10 8.25 4.25
N GLU A 120 6.03 7.48 5.32
CA GLU A 120 6.88 6.30 5.59
C GLU A 120 6.57 5.11 4.66
N ALA A 121 5.43 5.14 3.97
CA ALA A 121 5.02 4.09 3.05
C ALA A 121 6.00 3.92 1.87
N GLY A 122 6.12 2.69 1.36
CA GLY A 122 6.88 2.38 0.15
C GLY A 122 6.11 2.75 -1.11
N GLY A 123 6.83 3.03 -2.20
CA GLY A 123 6.23 3.38 -3.47
C GLY A 123 5.69 4.81 -3.52
N HIS A 124 4.62 5.01 -4.26
CA HIS A 124 4.00 6.32 -4.47
C HIS A 124 3.47 6.93 -3.18
N ASN A 125 3.78 8.20 -2.95
CA ASN A 125 3.46 8.94 -1.73
C ASN A 125 2.76 10.26 -2.02
N GLY A 126 2.16 10.85 -0.98
CA GLY A 126 1.69 12.23 -0.99
C GLY A 126 2.84 13.23 -1.13
N ARG A 127 2.51 14.44 -1.63
CA ARG A 127 3.49 15.52 -1.82
C ARG A 127 3.84 16.24 -0.52
N GLU A 128 2.98 16.16 0.48
CA GLU A 128 3.08 16.88 1.74
C GLU A 128 4.13 16.28 2.70
N GLU A 129 4.59 15.07 2.44
CA GLU A 129 5.54 14.33 3.28
C GLU A 129 5.13 14.27 4.77
N THR A 130 3.81 14.15 5.01
CA THR A 130 3.27 14.08 6.37
C THR A 130 3.46 12.67 6.93
N THR A 131 4.11 12.59 8.10
CA THR A 131 4.32 11.31 8.79
C THR A 131 3.01 10.76 9.33
N THR A 132 2.92 9.45 9.51
CA THR A 132 1.74 8.76 10.04
C THR A 132 1.31 9.34 11.40
N LEU A 133 2.27 9.63 12.29
CA LEU A 133 2.01 10.24 13.61
C LEU A 133 1.31 11.61 13.53
N CYS A 134 1.58 12.40 12.50
CA CYS A 134 0.94 13.70 12.29
C CYS A 134 -0.34 13.57 11.45
N LEU A 135 -0.36 12.66 10.48
CA LEU A 135 -1.44 12.53 9.53
C LEU A 135 -2.72 11.96 10.17
N ILE A 136 -2.60 10.91 10.99
CA ILE A 136 -3.76 10.23 11.56
C ILE A 136 -4.61 11.19 12.40
N PRO A 137 -4.08 11.92 13.40
CA PRO A 137 -4.89 12.87 14.18
C PRO A 137 -5.40 14.03 13.33
N ALA A 138 -4.64 14.49 12.33
CA ALA A 138 -5.09 15.55 11.41
C ALA A 138 -6.29 15.13 10.55
N VAL A 139 -6.30 13.87 10.09
CA VAL A 139 -7.44 13.29 9.35
C VAL A 139 -8.60 13.04 10.29
N ARG A 140 -8.37 12.47 11.47
CA ARG A 140 -9.43 12.22 12.46
C ARG A 140 -10.17 13.50 12.87
N ALA A 141 -9.48 14.62 12.93
CA ALA A 141 -10.09 15.91 13.28
C ALA A 141 -11.11 16.44 12.24
N VAL A 142 -11.10 15.95 11.01
CA VAL A 142 -11.94 16.45 9.91
C VAL A 142 -12.94 15.46 9.36
N THR A 143 -12.98 14.22 9.84
CA THR A 143 -13.92 13.20 9.37
C THR A 143 -14.40 12.32 10.52
N THR A 144 -15.61 11.81 10.42
CA THR A 144 -16.16 10.79 11.35
C THR A 144 -16.23 9.40 10.72
N LEU A 145 -15.85 9.26 9.47
CA LEU A 145 -15.79 7.96 8.79
C LEU A 145 -14.80 7.00 9.46
N PRO A 146 -15.00 5.68 9.34
CA PRO A 146 -13.98 4.71 9.74
C PRO A 146 -12.62 5.08 9.14
N LEU A 147 -11.59 5.16 10.01
CA LEU A 147 -10.24 5.60 9.65
C LEU A 147 -9.25 4.45 9.79
N ILE A 148 -8.52 4.19 8.73
CA ILE A 148 -7.48 3.16 8.65
C ILE A 148 -6.13 3.89 8.52
N ALA A 149 -5.18 3.57 9.39
CA ALA A 149 -3.83 4.11 9.30
C ALA A 149 -2.95 3.25 8.39
N ALA A 150 -2.17 3.89 7.53
CA ALA A 150 -1.18 3.23 6.67
C ALA A 150 0.15 3.99 6.66
N GLY A 151 1.25 3.29 6.36
CA GLY A 151 2.60 3.83 6.42
C GLY A 151 3.20 3.71 7.83
N GLY A 152 4.46 3.35 7.93
CA GLY A 152 5.19 3.30 9.19
C GLY A 152 4.81 2.16 10.17
N ILE A 153 3.91 1.23 9.80
CA ILE A 153 3.37 0.22 10.71
C ILE A 153 3.97 -1.16 10.41
N ALA A 154 4.75 -1.70 11.33
CA ALA A 154 5.40 -3.01 11.20
C ALA A 154 5.31 -3.89 12.45
N THR A 155 4.77 -3.40 13.56
CA THR A 155 4.68 -4.09 14.85
C THR A 155 3.31 -3.90 15.48
N GLY A 156 2.99 -4.70 16.51
CA GLY A 156 1.76 -4.57 17.29
C GLY A 156 1.69 -3.23 18.04
N GLU A 157 2.83 -2.77 18.56
CA GLU A 157 2.92 -1.46 19.24
C GLU A 157 2.63 -0.30 18.28
N ALA A 158 3.12 -0.38 17.02
CA ALA A 158 2.81 0.64 16.02
C ALA A 158 1.31 0.62 15.64
N MET A 159 0.67 -0.56 15.61
CA MET A 159 -0.77 -0.68 15.44
C MET A 159 -1.54 -0.06 16.60
N LEU A 160 -1.12 -0.32 17.84
CA LEU A 160 -1.72 0.28 19.03
C LEU A 160 -1.57 1.81 19.02
N ALA A 161 -0.38 2.32 18.68
CA ALA A 161 -0.15 3.77 18.57
C ALA A 161 -1.09 4.41 17.51
N ALA A 162 -1.30 3.76 16.36
CA ALA A 162 -2.25 4.24 15.35
C ALA A 162 -3.69 4.30 15.90
N ARG A 163 -4.09 3.34 16.73
CA ARG A 163 -5.41 3.35 17.39
C ARG A 163 -5.54 4.48 18.40
N VAL A 164 -4.51 4.71 19.23
CA VAL A 164 -4.47 5.84 20.18
C VAL A 164 -4.58 7.19 19.46
N LEU A 165 -4.01 7.30 18.26
CA LEU A 165 -4.11 8.49 17.42
C LEU A 165 -5.48 8.66 16.73
N GLY A 166 -6.39 7.69 16.84
CA GLY A 166 -7.77 7.78 16.35
C GLY A 166 -8.10 6.92 15.12
N ALA A 167 -7.20 6.01 14.70
CA ALA A 167 -7.52 5.01 13.68
C ALA A 167 -8.27 3.82 14.29
N GLU A 168 -9.23 3.24 13.56
CA GLU A 168 -9.96 2.03 13.96
C GLU A 168 -9.33 0.75 13.36
N GLY A 169 -8.47 0.91 12.35
CA GLY A 169 -7.76 -0.20 11.70
C GLY A 169 -6.42 0.25 11.14
N VAL A 170 -5.65 -0.72 10.64
CA VAL A 170 -4.36 -0.48 10.00
C VAL A 170 -4.26 -1.18 8.65
N GLN A 171 -3.61 -0.55 7.67
CA GLN A 171 -3.21 -1.15 6.40
C GLN A 171 -1.69 -1.28 6.37
N ILE A 172 -1.21 -2.49 6.17
CA ILE A 172 0.20 -2.84 6.28
C ILE A 172 0.70 -3.35 4.93
N GLY A 173 1.63 -2.62 4.32
CA GLY A 173 2.22 -2.97 3.02
C GLY A 173 3.55 -3.72 3.16
N THR A 174 4.58 -3.05 3.60
CA THR A 174 5.97 -3.52 3.62
C THR A 174 6.13 -4.88 4.30
N ARG A 175 5.57 -5.05 5.49
CA ARG A 175 5.68 -6.29 6.25
C ARG A 175 5.14 -7.49 5.46
N PHE A 176 3.96 -7.33 4.83
CA PHE A 176 3.34 -8.37 4.02
C PHE A 176 3.98 -8.53 2.64
N ALA A 177 4.51 -7.46 2.04
CA ALA A 177 5.26 -7.54 0.79
C ALA A 177 6.50 -8.43 0.90
N LEU A 178 7.06 -8.60 2.10
CA LEU A 178 8.23 -9.43 2.38
C LEU A 178 7.89 -10.82 2.93
N THR A 179 6.63 -11.26 2.85
CA THR A 179 6.22 -12.62 3.23
C THR A 179 6.40 -13.63 2.10
N ALA A 180 6.38 -14.92 2.45
CA ALA A 180 6.49 -16.02 1.49
C ALA A 180 5.38 -16.02 0.44
N GLU A 181 4.16 -15.61 0.81
CA GLU A 181 2.98 -15.59 -0.07
C GLU A 181 2.92 -14.37 -1.01
N SER A 182 3.76 -13.35 -0.76
CA SER A 182 3.91 -12.21 -1.66
C SER A 182 4.46 -12.66 -3.02
N SER A 183 3.95 -12.05 -4.10
CA SER A 183 4.42 -12.29 -5.47
C SER A 183 5.72 -11.55 -5.83
N ALA A 184 6.28 -10.76 -4.91
CA ALA A 184 7.60 -10.16 -5.10
C ALA A 184 8.69 -11.24 -5.25
N ASN A 185 9.73 -10.93 -6.02
CA ASN A 185 10.86 -11.85 -6.23
C ASN A 185 11.60 -12.12 -4.91
N GLU A 186 12.05 -13.35 -4.71
CA GLU A 186 12.76 -13.73 -3.47
C GLU A 186 14.05 -12.92 -3.26
N VAL A 187 14.78 -12.61 -4.35
CA VAL A 187 15.99 -11.77 -4.29
C VAL A 187 15.65 -10.34 -3.81
N PHE A 188 14.52 -9.77 -4.26
CA PHE A 188 14.04 -8.48 -3.77
C PHE A 188 13.65 -8.55 -2.28
N LYS A 189 12.94 -9.60 -1.85
CA LYS A 189 12.56 -9.78 -0.44
C LYS A 189 13.79 -9.88 0.45
N ASP A 190 14.75 -10.72 0.07
CA ASP A 190 15.99 -10.89 0.81
C ASP A 190 16.76 -9.58 0.91
N TYR A 191 16.92 -8.86 -0.20
CA TYR A 191 17.56 -7.54 -0.21
C TYR A 191 16.87 -6.55 0.75
N CYS A 192 15.54 -6.49 0.74
CA CYS A 192 14.78 -5.60 1.62
C CYS A 192 14.88 -5.97 3.11
N LEU A 193 15.11 -7.23 3.44
CA LEU A 193 15.32 -7.70 4.82
C LEU A 193 16.74 -7.41 5.36
N HIS A 194 17.63 -6.86 4.54
CA HIS A 194 18.97 -6.41 4.92
C HIS A 194 19.12 -4.88 4.89
N LEU A 195 18.02 -4.14 4.68
CA LEU A 195 18.03 -2.68 4.69
C LEU A 195 18.18 -2.13 6.10
N GLU A 196 18.87 -1.00 6.19
CA GLU A 196 19.09 -0.24 7.41
C GLU A 196 18.36 1.11 7.36
N GLU A 197 18.41 1.86 8.46
CA GLU A 197 17.89 3.23 8.52
C GLU A 197 18.55 4.11 7.45
N GLY A 198 17.74 4.89 6.72
CA GLY A 198 18.23 5.77 5.66
C GLY A 198 18.38 5.10 4.28
N ASP A 199 18.24 3.78 4.16
CA ASP A 199 18.35 3.08 2.87
C ASP A 199 17.18 3.34 1.91
N THR A 200 16.11 3.96 2.38
CA THR A 200 15.02 4.43 1.51
C THR A 200 14.97 5.94 1.44
N ARG A 201 14.64 6.49 0.28
CA ARG A 201 14.44 7.94 0.06
C ARG A 201 13.20 8.21 -0.78
N LEU A 202 12.54 9.34 -0.51
CA LEU A 202 11.45 9.85 -1.32
C LEU A 202 12.03 10.75 -2.42
N LEU A 203 11.88 10.33 -3.67
CA LEU A 203 12.42 10.97 -4.87
C LEU A 203 11.33 11.16 -5.92
N LEU A 204 11.68 11.62 -7.12
CA LEU A 204 10.78 11.86 -8.25
C LEU A 204 9.66 12.86 -7.92
N LYS A 205 9.94 13.83 -7.03
CA LYS A 205 8.95 14.78 -6.52
C LYS A 205 8.36 15.70 -7.60
N LYS A 206 9.08 15.94 -8.69
CA LYS A 206 8.55 16.69 -9.86
C LYS A 206 7.49 15.89 -10.62
N LEU A 207 7.58 14.55 -10.62
CA LEU A 207 6.59 13.65 -11.23
C LEU A 207 5.49 13.27 -10.24
N ALA A 208 5.66 12.14 -9.58
CA ALA A 208 4.89 11.70 -8.44
C ALA A 208 5.90 11.17 -7.41
N PRO A 209 5.88 11.64 -6.16
CA PRO A 209 6.83 11.20 -5.17
C PRO A 209 6.81 9.68 -5.00
N VAL A 210 7.97 9.03 -5.06
CA VAL A 210 8.11 7.58 -4.88
C VAL A 210 9.22 7.30 -3.86
N ARG A 211 8.96 6.42 -2.91
CA ARG A 211 9.97 5.95 -1.97
C ARG A 211 10.75 4.80 -2.58
N LEU A 212 12.00 5.06 -2.87
CA LEU A 212 12.94 4.15 -3.53
C LEU A 212 13.98 3.62 -2.56
N VAL A 213 14.37 2.37 -2.77
CA VAL A 213 15.49 1.70 -2.09
C VAL A 213 16.80 2.03 -2.79
N ARG A 214 17.90 1.96 -2.06
CA ARG A 214 19.26 2.18 -2.58
C ARG A 214 19.63 1.17 -3.67
N ASN A 215 19.98 1.66 -4.86
CA ASN A 215 20.56 0.92 -5.98
C ASN A 215 21.09 1.90 -7.06
N ASN A 216 21.54 1.39 -8.20
CA ASN A 216 22.05 2.22 -9.31
C ASN A 216 20.98 3.14 -9.88
N PHE A 217 19.76 2.64 -10.07
CA PHE A 217 18.65 3.46 -10.56
C PHE A 217 18.35 4.63 -9.62
N ARG A 218 18.22 4.39 -8.31
CA ARG A 218 18.01 5.46 -7.35
C ARG A 218 19.14 6.49 -7.39
N SER A 219 20.40 6.04 -7.45
CA SER A 219 21.56 6.92 -7.54
C SER A 219 21.53 7.80 -8.79
N ALA A 220 21.08 7.25 -9.93
CA ALA A 220 20.89 8.02 -11.16
C ALA A 220 19.79 9.08 -11.02
N VAL A 221 18.66 8.75 -10.34
CA VAL A 221 17.58 9.71 -10.05
C VAL A 221 18.09 10.83 -9.12
N GLU A 222 18.80 10.48 -8.05
CA GLU A 222 19.39 11.46 -7.11
C GLU A 222 20.34 12.42 -7.83
N ALA A 223 21.22 11.90 -8.71
CA ALA A 223 22.14 12.71 -9.50
C ALA A 223 21.38 13.64 -10.47
N ALA A 224 20.35 13.16 -11.15
CA ALA A 224 19.52 13.96 -12.05
C ALA A 224 18.78 15.08 -11.30
N GLU A 225 18.18 14.77 -10.16
CA GLU A 225 17.49 15.78 -9.33
C GLU A 225 18.45 16.82 -8.76
N ALA A 226 19.67 16.43 -8.36
CA ALA A 226 20.70 17.34 -7.83
C ALA A 226 21.14 18.41 -8.84
N VAL A 227 21.16 18.09 -10.15
CA VAL A 227 21.46 19.05 -11.22
C VAL A 227 20.22 19.75 -11.76
N GLY A 228 19.05 19.54 -11.15
CA GLY A 228 17.81 20.23 -11.48
C GLY A 228 17.05 19.68 -12.68
N ALA A 229 17.23 18.41 -13.03
CA ALA A 229 16.57 17.75 -14.17
C ALA A 229 15.08 18.13 -14.27
N SER A 230 14.61 18.32 -15.49
CA SER A 230 13.21 18.60 -15.82
C SER A 230 12.31 17.37 -15.62
N GLU A 231 11.00 17.56 -15.61
CA GLU A 231 10.04 16.46 -15.57
C GLU A 231 10.23 15.47 -16.72
N GLU A 232 10.52 15.95 -17.92
CA GLU A 232 10.71 15.13 -19.10
C GLU A 232 11.97 14.26 -18.99
N GLU A 233 13.08 14.84 -18.54
CA GLU A 233 14.32 14.09 -18.29
C GLU A 233 14.12 13.00 -17.24
N LEU A 234 13.39 13.29 -16.16
CA LEU A 234 13.07 12.31 -15.13
C LEU A 234 12.12 11.21 -15.66
N ARG A 235 11.14 11.53 -16.54
CA ARG A 235 10.29 10.53 -17.20
C ARG A 235 11.08 9.61 -18.12
N ILE A 236 12.02 10.16 -18.89
CA ILE A 236 12.91 9.36 -19.73
C ILE A 236 13.78 8.43 -18.87
N LEU A 237 14.37 8.95 -17.78
CA LEU A 237 15.18 8.17 -16.85
C LEU A 237 14.36 7.05 -16.19
N LEU A 238 13.15 7.34 -15.72
CA LEU A 238 12.24 6.36 -15.12
C LEU A 238 11.88 5.24 -16.12
N GLY A 239 11.57 5.61 -17.36
CA GLY A 239 11.16 4.66 -18.40
C GLY A 239 9.85 3.94 -18.08
N ARG A 240 9.65 2.75 -18.65
CA ARG A 240 8.46 1.91 -18.43
C ARG A 240 8.81 0.55 -17.86
N GLY A 241 7.97 0.06 -16.94
CA GLY A 241 8.09 -1.30 -16.39
C GLY A 241 9.25 -1.50 -15.42
N ARG A 242 9.91 -0.45 -14.96
CA ARG A 242 11.08 -0.52 -14.10
C ARG A 242 10.77 -1.13 -12.72
N ALA A 243 9.59 -0.82 -12.15
CA ALA A 243 9.12 -1.46 -10.91
C ALA A 243 8.86 -2.98 -11.10
N LYS A 244 8.37 -3.40 -12.28
CA LYS A 244 8.26 -4.83 -12.61
C LYS A 244 9.62 -5.50 -12.62
N ARG A 245 10.60 -4.90 -13.30
CA ARG A 245 11.98 -5.43 -13.34
C ARG A 245 12.57 -5.59 -11.93
N GLY A 246 12.43 -4.58 -11.07
CA GLY A 246 12.99 -4.63 -9.73
C GLY A 246 12.27 -5.60 -8.81
N ILE A 247 10.97 -5.37 -8.60
CA ILE A 247 10.21 -6.05 -7.54
C ILE A 247 9.80 -7.47 -7.96
N PHE A 248 9.38 -7.66 -9.23
CA PHE A 248 8.84 -8.94 -9.68
C PHE A 248 9.89 -9.82 -10.40
N GLU A 249 10.77 -9.21 -11.19
CA GLU A 249 11.80 -9.94 -11.95
C GLU A 249 13.13 -10.05 -11.19
N GLY A 250 13.36 -9.24 -10.13
CA GLY A 250 14.50 -9.34 -9.24
C GLY A 250 15.76 -8.59 -9.71
N ASP A 251 15.64 -7.63 -10.64
CA ASP A 251 16.75 -6.76 -11.02
C ASP A 251 17.01 -5.72 -9.93
N LEU A 252 17.90 -6.04 -9.01
CA LEU A 252 18.23 -5.17 -7.89
C LEU A 252 19.04 -3.93 -8.28
N GLU A 253 19.70 -3.93 -9.42
CA GLU A 253 20.61 -2.84 -9.80
C GLU A 253 19.89 -1.74 -10.56
N GLU A 254 19.14 -2.10 -11.60
CA GLU A 254 18.49 -1.15 -12.51
C GLU A 254 16.97 -1.11 -12.33
N GLY A 255 16.41 -2.00 -11.51
CA GLY A 255 15.00 -2.00 -11.19
C GLY A 255 14.59 -0.82 -10.30
N GLU A 256 13.33 -0.42 -10.36
CA GLU A 256 12.72 0.47 -9.39
C GLU A 256 12.29 -0.36 -8.18
N LEU A 257 13.03 -0.21 -7.08
CA LEU A 257 12.81 -0.97 -5.85
C LEU A 257 12.03 -0.10 -4.86
N GLU A 258 10.78 -0.49 -4.58
CA GLU A 258 9.87 0.27 -3.73
C GLU A 258 9.57 -0.50 -2.45
N ILE A 259 9.94 0.05 -1.30
CA ILE A 259 9.60 -0.48 0.03
C ILE A 259 9.51 0.66 1.05
N GLY A 260 8.74 0.48 2.13
CA GLY A 260 8.60 1.48 3.19
C GLY A 260 9.77 1.54 4.15
N GLN A 261 9.88 2.64 4.90
CA GLN A 261 10.94 2.86 5.89
C GLN A 261 11.03 1.76 6.96
N VAL A 262 9.89 1.13 7.27
CA VAL A 262 9.83 0.06 8.27
C VAL A 262 10.57 -1.22 7.87
N SER A 263 11.08 -1.32 6.63
CA SER A 263 11.95 -2.44 6.24
C SER A 263 13.19 -2.55 7.16
N ALA A 264 13.74 -1.43 7.62
CA ALA A 264 14.84 -1.42 8.57
C ALA A 264 14.51 -2.11 9.91
N LEU A 265 13.24 -2.09 10.35
CA LEU A 265 12.77 -2.81 11.54
C LEU A 265 12.66 -4.33 11.32
N LEU A 266 12.78 -4.77 10.08
CA LEU A 266 12.69 -6.18 9.68
C LEU A 266 14.07 -6.79 9.42
N HIS A 267 15.14 -6.03 9.58
CA HIS A 267 16.52 -6.46 9.36
C HIS A 267 16.81 -7.78 10.07
N GLY A 268 17.32 -8.75 9.34
CA GLY A 268 17.69 -10.07 9.84
C GLY A 268 16.55 -11.00 10.26
N LYS A 269 15.28 -10.62 10.08
CA LYS A 269 14.14 -11.47 10.50
C LYS A 269 13.83 -12.63 9.56
N GLY A 270 14.42 -12.66 8.35
CA GLY A 270 14.11 -13.65 7.33
C GLY A 270 12.70 -13.53 6.75
N VAL A 271 12.43 -14.25 5.68
CA VAL A 271 11.11 -14.31 5.05
C VAL A 271 10.16 -15.13 5.94
N GLN A 272 9.08 -14.53 6.39
CA GLN A 272 8.07 -15.15 7.26
C GLN A 272 6.80 -15.49 6.46
N SER A 273 5.97 -16.41 6.96
CA SER A 273 4.62 -16.62 6.41
C SER A 273 3.66 -15.52 6.87
N VAL A 274 2.60 -15.29 6.09
CA VAL A 274 1.49 -14.39 6.48
C VAL A 274 0.91 -14.79 7.83
N ALA A 275 0.67 -16.08 8.06
CA ALA A 275 0.11 -16.57 9.31
C ALA A 275 1.00 -16.19 10.51
N SER A 276 2.32 -16.35 10.38
CA SER A 276 3.28 -15.95 11.41
C SER A 276 3.27 -14.43 11.67
N VAL A 277 3.18 -13.63 10.60
CA VAL A 277 3.10 -12.16 10.72
C VAL A 277 1.79 -11.71 11.38
N CYS A 278 0.66 -12.32 11.01
CA CYS A 278 -0.65 -11.97 11.61
C CYS A 278 -0.69 -12.27 13.12
N LEU A 279 -0.06 -13.37 13.56
CA LEU A 279 0.02 -13.68 14.99
C LEU A 279 0.71 -12.58 15.80
N LEU A 280 1.74 -11.93 15.26
CA LEU A 280 2.44 -10.82 15.96
C LEU A 280 1.49 -9.65 16.24
N TYR A 281 0.57 -9.35 15.34
CA TYR A 281 -0.41 -8.26 15.53
C TYR A 281 -1.52 -8.62 16.51
N THR A 282 -1.82 -9.90 16.72
CA THR A 282 -2.83 -10.34 17.68
C THR A 282 -2.25 -10.57 19.07
N SER A 283 -1.05 -11.14 19.18
CA SER A 283 -0.37 -11.38 20.45
C SER A 283 0.18 -10.10 21.07
N ASP A 284 0.86 -9.27 20.29
CA ASP A 284 1.47 -8.03 20.80
C ASP A 284 0.40 -6.98 21.14
N ALA A 285 -0.72 -6.95 20.42
CA ALA A 285 -1.85 -6.07 20.73
C ALA A 285 -2.67 -6.54 21.95
N ALA A 286 -2.58 -7.81 22.31
CA ALA A 286 -3.27 -8.40 23.47
C ALA A 286 -2.39 -8.42 24.73
N ASP A 287 -1.11 -8.08 24.65
CA ASP A 287 -0.23 -8.01 25.81
C ASP A 287 -0.57 -6.72 26.59
N ASP A 288 -1.37 -6.88 27.65
CA ASP A 288 -1.91 -5.85 28.56
C ASP A 288 -0.85 -4.99 29.29
N ARG A 289 0.39 -4.94 28.79
CA ARG A 289 1.46 -4.14 29.36
C ARG A 289 1.29 -2.64 29.18
N ILE A 290 0.27 -2.20 28.46
CA ILE A 290 -0.11 -0.79 28.37
C ILE A 290 -1.53 -0.63 28.91
N SER A 291 -1.74 -0.91 30.19
CA SER A 291 -2.82 -0.29 30.93
C SER A 291 -2.42 1.17 31.14
N VAL A 292 -2.85 2.04 30.27
CA VAL A 292 -2.88 3.47 30.57
C VAL A 292 -4.13 3.67 31.42
N ASP A 293 -3.95 3.75 32.73
CA ASP A 293 -4.96 4.33 33.60
C ASP A 293 -5.17 5.78 33.17
N LEU A 294 -6.25 6.04 32.42
CA LEU A 294 -6.73 7.38 32.07
C LEU A 294 -7.66 7.88 33.16
#